data_c4e5d7cb33816df1cd297bb145bf2935
#
_entry.id   c4e5d7cb33816df1cd297bb145bf2935
#
_cell.length_a   1.000
_cell.length_b   1.000
_cell.length_c   1.000
_cell.angle_alpha   90.00
_cell.angle_beta   90.00
_cell.angle_gamma   90.00
#
_symmetry.space_group_name_H-M   'P 1'
#
loop_
_entity.id
_entity.type
_entity.pdbx_description
1 polymer ?
#
loop_
_entity_poly.entity_id
_entity_poly.type
_entity_poly.pdbx_seq_one_letter_code
_entity_poly.pdbx_strand_id
1 'polypeptide(L)'
;MMRIHVAILAAGQSLRYGSEDKLSEQVGGKSLLTILLEKIQRISAPWKGCTVLVVSRELAKLCTDGPEICVVNGDPKRGISHSIQLALDVVQNSPHWMPGDAVCFCVCDQPFLKQGTLENMLEGYLKSGKGIGCIDRGGPKNPCVFGEQYFPELRSLSGDVGGKKVLCRHPEDVYRQKAEKEEVWDMDEKRTVIVRGGGDLATGTSYLLAKRGYRVLVLETEHPACIRRQVAFCEAVYEGRCDVEGITARKVTNREKTIRAWERGEIPVLVDPGCTCLSWLQPLALVDGILAKKNLGTRIDMAPLTIGLGPGFTAGVDTDLVIETMRGESLARVYQSGTALPNTGVPGVIDGYASERVIYAPCSGEIRYLRQVGDLVKKGEPLAVIDGQTVCATLTGLLRGSHPGRLSGHDRIKDYGY
;
A
#
# COMPACT_ATOMS: atom_id res chain seq x y z
N MET A 1 34.24 -23.90 -16.77
CA MET A 1 32.75 -23.75 -16.82
C MET A 1 32.43 -22.47 -16.06
N MET A 2 31.69 -21.54 -16.67
CA MET A 2 31.24 -20.31 -16.02
C MET A 2 30.47 -20.65 -14.75
N ARG A 3 30.76 -19.97 -13.65
CA ARG A 3 30.02 -20.09 -12.37
C ARG A 3 29.11 -18.89 -12.18
N ILE A 4 28.05 -19.11 -11.42
CA ILE A 4 27.18 -18.04 -10.97
C ILE A 4 27.31 -17.95 -9.44
N HIS A 5 27.87 -16.85 -8.95
CA HIS A 5 27.88 -16.51 -7.53
C HIS A 5 26.56 -15.85 -7.17
N VAL A 6 26.08 -16.07 -5.97
CA VAL A 6 24.79 -15.49 -5.52
C VAL A 6 25.04 -14.44 -4.46
N ALA A 7 24.60 -13.21 -4.72
CA ALA A 7 24.65 -12.11 -3.78
C ALA A 7 23.24 -11.78 -3.25
N ILE A 8 23.01 -12.02 -1.96
CA ILE A 8 21.77 -11.69 -1.27
C ILE A 8 21.92 -10.28 -0.70
N LEU A 9 21.10 -9.34 -1.16
CA LEU A 9 21.10 -7.97 -0.70
C LEU A 9 20.06 -7.77 0.41
N ALA A 10 20.51 -7.81 1.66
CA ALA A 10 19.71 -7.75 2.88
C ALA A 10 20.10 -6.56 3.80
N ALA A 11 20.73 -5.52 3.24
CA ALA A 11 21.18 -4.34 3.99
C ALA A 11 20.31 -3.09 3.71
N GLY A 12 19.10 -3.24 3.16
CA GLY A 12 18.17 -2.15 2.92
C GLY A 12 17.74 -1.48 4.23
N GLN A 13 17.68 -0.13 4.23
CA GLN A 13 17.05 0.58 5.34
C GLN A 13 15.55 0.36 5.26
N SER A 14 14.98 -0.41 6.17
CA SER A 14 13.53 -0.61 6.31
C SER A 14 12.82 0.65 6.83
N LEU A 15 13.22 1.84 6.35
CA LEU A 15 12.72 3.17 6.80
C LEU A 15 11.19 3.28 6.79
N ARG A 16 10.52 2.39 6.06
CA ARG A 16 9.07 2.35 5.88
C ARG A 16 8.36 1.42 6.87
N TYR A 17 9.11 0.66 7.68
CA TYR A 17 8.61 -0.38 8.59
C TYR A 17 8.60 0.06 10.07
N GLY A 18 8.94 1.32 10.37
CA GLY A 18 9.06 1.79 11.76
C GLY A 18 10.29 1.23 12.46
N SER A 19 10.12 0.74 13.69
CA SER A 19 11.23 0.20 14.52
C SER A 19 11.59 -1.26 14.22
N GLU A 20 10.80 -1.97 13.38
CA GLU A 20 11.07 -3.38 13.05
C GLU A 20 11.72 -3.52 11.67
N ASP A 21 12.69 -4.45 11.55
CA ASP A 21 13.34 -4.74 10.27
C ASP A 21 12.39 -5.58 9.40
N LYS A 22 12.13 -5.10 8.17
CA LYS A 22 11.34 -5.80 7.14
C LYS A 22 11.76 -7.27 6.97
N LEU A 23 13.03 -7.56 7.10
CA LEU A 23 13.60 -8.89 6.85
C LEU A 23 13.35 -9.88 8.00
N SER A 24 12.97 -9.39 9.17
CA SER A 24 12.52 -10.22 10.31
C SER A 24 11.04 -10.63 10.18
N GLU A 25 10.31 -10.06 9.22
CA GLU A 25 8.90 -10.41 9.00
C GLU A 25 8.74 -11.89 8.66
N GLN A 26 7.73 -12.51 9.25
CA GLN A 26 7.50 -13.94 9.10
C GLN A 26 6.40 -14.26 8.08
N VAL A 27 6.72 -15.17 7.18
CA VAL A 27 5.77 -15.80 6.24
C VAL A 27 5.78 -17.30 6.50
N GLY A 28 4.64 -17.83 6.93
CA GLY A 28 4.57 -19.25 7.29
C GLY A 28 5.49 -19.67 8.44
N GLY A 29 5.75 -18.77 9.41
CA GLY A 29 6.62 -19.00 10.55
C GLY A 29 8.12 -18.90 10.30
N LYS A 30 8.54 -18.42 9.11
CA LYS A 30 9.95 -18.21 8.75
C LYS A 30 10.19 -16.76 8.31
N SER A 31 11.35 -16.19 8.66
CA SER A 31 11.73 -14.85 8.19
C SER A 31 11.94 -14.84 6.67
N LEU A 32 11.77 -13.65 6.04
CA LEU A 32 11.99 -13.50 4.60
C LEU A 32 13.42 -13.90 4.19
N LEU A 33 14.40 -13.54 5.01
CA LEU A 33 15.79 -13.93 4.78
C LEU A 33 15.97 -15.45 4.85
N THR A 34 15.39 -16.12 5.84
CA THR A 34 15.45 -17.60 5.99
C THR A 34 14.85 -18.30 4.78
N ILE A 35 13.69 -17.82 4.29
CA ILE A 35 13.02 -18.39 3.12
C ILE A 35 13.93 -18.33 1.89
N LEU A 36 14.59 -17.18 1.66
CA LEU A 36 15.49 -17.04 0.50
C LEU A 36 16.77 -17.87 0.67
N LEU A 37 17.38 -17.87 1.84
CA LEU A 37 18.57 -18.67 2.13
C LEU A 37 18.32 -20.16 1.89
N GLU A 38 17.22 -20.70 2.40
CA GLU A 38 16.86 -22.12 2.18
C GLU A 38 16.72 -22.46 0.68
N LYS A 39 16.11 -21.55 -0.12
CA LYS A 39 15.98 -21.74 -1.56
C LYS A 39 17.35 -21.79 -2.25
N ILE A 40 18.25 -20.85 -1.92
CA ILE A 40 19.57 -20.79 -2.51
C ILE A 40 20.44 -21.97 -2.07
N GLN A 41 20.34 -22.41 -0.81
CA GLN A 41 21.06 -23.58 -0.30
C GLN A 41 20.65 -24.88 -1.00
N ARG A 42 19.38 -25.03 -1.35
CA ARG A 42 18.86 -26.19 -2.07
C ARG A 42 19.34 -26.29 -3.54
N ILE A 43 19.86 -25.21 -4.10
CA ILE A 43 20.44 -25.25 -5.45
C ILE A 43 21.74 -26.05 -5.38
N SER A 44 21.72 -27.25 -5.91
CA SER A 44 22.88 -28.15 -6.00
C SER A 44 23.25 -28.35 -7.48
N ALA A 45 24.02 -27.41 -8.03
CA ALA A 45 24.39 -27.43 -9.43
C ALA A 45 25.90 -27.16 -9.61
N PRO A 46 26.57 -27.81 -10.60
CA PRO A 46 28.00 -27.71 -10.78
C PRO A 46 28.48 -26.29 -11.17
N TRP A 47 27.56 -25.45 -11.65
CA TRP A 47 27.83 -24.06 -12.00
C TRP A 47 27.66 -23.10 -10.79
N LYS A 48 27.19 -23.58 -9.65
CA LYS A 48 27.00 -22.74 -8.46
C LYS A 48 28.35 -22.33 -7.87
N GLY A 49 28.57 -21.03 -7.77
CA GLY A 49 29.68 -20.39 -7.06
C GLY A 49 29.39 -20.20 -5.57
N CYS A 50 30.12 -19.30 -4.92
CA CYS A 50 29.90 -18.94 -3.51
C CYS A 50 28.60 -18.11 -3.32
N THR A 51 28.08 -18.14 -2.11
CA THR A 51 26.95 -17.29 -1.70
C THR A 51 27.43 -16.20 -0.75
N VAL A 52 27.18 -14.95 -1.11
CA VAL A 52 27.53 -13.76 -0.32
C VAL A 52 26.22 -13.14 0.21
N LEU A 53 26.18 -12.87 1.51
CA LEU A 53 25.09 -12.18 2.17
C LEU A 53 25.54 -10.78 2.60
N VAL A 54 24.94 -9.73 2.04
CA VAL A 54 25.18 -8.33 2.44
C VAL A 54 24.08 -7.89 3.38
N VAL A 55 24.40 -7.59 4.64
CA VAL A 55 23.46 -7.29 5.72
C VAL A 55 23.69 -5.93 6.37
N SER A 56 22.71 -5.41 7.09
CA SER A 56 22.88 -4.31 8.05
C SER A 56 23.63 -4.81 9.30
N ARG A 57 24.13 -3.87 10.14
CA ARG A 57 24.77 -4.21 11.41
C ARG A 57 23.82 -4.93 12.38
N GLU A 58 22.56 -4.55 12.36
CA GLU A 58 21.51 -5.13 13.20
C GLU A 58 21.23 -6.56 12.78
N LEU A 59 21.05 -6.80 11.49
CA LEU A 59 20.74 -8.12 10.95
C LEU A 59 21.92 -9.09 11.06
N ALA A 60 23.16 -8.60 10.99
CA ALA A 60 24.36 -9.42 11.15
C ALA A 60 24.40 -10.16 12.50
N LYS A 61 23.82 -9.56 13.55
CA LYS A 61 23.76 -10.18 14.89
C LYS A 61 22.80 -11.38 14.95
N LEU A 62 21.87 -11.48 14.01
CA LEU A 62 20.85 -12.54 13.93
C LEU A 62 21.27 -13.68 12.98
N CYS A 63 22.34 -13.49 12.21
CA CYS A 63 22.82 -14.47 11.24
C CYS A 63 23.86 -15.41 11.89
N THR A 64 23.43 -16.37 12.71
CA THR A 64 24.32 -17.38 13.35
C THR A 64 24.63 -18.56 12.45
N ASP A 65 23.72 -18.95 11.54
CA ASP A 65 23.85 -20.09 10.62
C ASP A 65 23.73 -19.61 9.16
N GLY A 66 24.57 -18.66 8.77
CA GLY A 66 24.49 -17.96 7.49
C GLY A 66 25.23 -18.63 6.33
N PRO A 67 25.23 -17.98 5.14
CA PRO A 67 26.00 -18.41 3.99
C PRO A 67 27.51 -18.30 4.21
N GLU A 68 28.29 -18.88 3.30
CA GLU A 68 29.74 -18.97 3.37
C GLU A 68 30.47 -17.63 3.63
N ILE A 69 29.88 -16.52 3.12
CA ILE A 69 30.46 -15.18 3.27
C ILE A 69 29.36 -14.18 3.70
N CYS A 70 29.54 -13.56 4.86
CA CYS A 70 28.67 -12.49 5.34
C CYS A 70 29.41 -11.15 5.36
N VAL A 71 28.81 -10.11 4.78
CA VAL A 71 29.38 -8.77 4.66
C VAL A 71 28.44 -7.75 5.28
N VAL A 72 28.97 -6.92 6.18
CA VAL A 72 28.21 -5.87 6.83
C VAL A 72 28.29 -4.57 6.01
N ASN A 73 27.15 -4.09 5.51
CA ASN A 73 27.05 -2.74 4.97
C ASN A 73 27.02 -1.73 6.13
N GLY A 74 28.14 -1.05 6.34
CA GLY A 74 28.29 -0.06 7.41
C GLY A 74 27.57 1.27 7.15
N ASP A 75 27.16 1.54 5.91
CA ASP A 75 26.49 2.77 5.50
C ASP A 75 25.28 2.48 4.55
N PRO A 76 24.17 1.96 5.09
CA PRO A 76 22.98 1.64 4.30
C PRO A 76 22.34 2.89 3.65
N LYS A 77 22.64 4.10 4.14
CA LYS A 77 22.14 5.37 3.56
C LYS A 77 22.62 5.63 2.15
N ARG A 78 23.71 5.00 1.74
CA ARG A 78 24.21 5.05 0.37
C ARG A 78 23.35 4.29 -0.64
N GLY A 79 22.27 3.62 -0.18
CA GLY A 79 21.32 2.92 -1.01
C GLY A 79 21.79 1.54 -1.50
N ILE A 80 20.94 0.90 -2.31
CA ILE A 80 21.20 -0.47 -2.81
C ILE A 80 22.46 -0.58 -3.68
N SER A 81 22.87 0.50 -4.36
CA SER A 81 24.08 0.53 -5.17
C SER A 81 25.34 0.20 -4.35
N HIS A 82 25.41 0.66 -3.10
CA HIS A 82 26.53 0.36 -2.21
C HIS A 82 26.57 -1.13 -1.82
N SER A 83 25.41 -1.74 -1.56
CA SER A 83 25.33 -3.18 -1.30
C SER A 83 25.78 -4.01 -2.50
N ILE A 84 25.41 -3.59 -3.74
CA ILE A 84 25.89 -4.22 -4.97
C ILE A 84 27.41 -4.13 -5.09
N GLN A 85 28.00 -2.95 -4.82
CA GLN A 85 29.44 -2.73 -4.87
C GLN A 85 30.18 -3.63 -3.86
N LEU A 86 29.71 -3.68 -2.61
CA LEU A 86 30.28 -4.55 -1.57
C LEU A 86 30.22 -6.04 -1.97
N ALA A 87 29.11 -6.48 -2.53
CA ALA A 87 28.95 -7.86 -2.99
C ALA A 87 29.96 -8.18 -4.11
N LEU A 88 30.10 -7.29 -5.11
CA LEU A 88 31.06 -7.47 -6.21
C LEU A 88 32.50 -7.52 -5.70
N ASP A 89 32.89 -6.64 -4.74
CA ASP A 89 34.22 -6.62 -4.16
C ASP A 89 34.55 -7.95 -3.50
N VAL A 90 33.63 -8.46 -2.70
CA VAL A 90 33.83 -9.72 -1.98
C VAL A 90 33.85 -10.92 -2.91
N VAL A 91 32.95 -10.98 -3.89
CA VAL A 91 32.92 -12.08 -4.87
C VAL A 91 34.19 -12.13 -5.70
N GLN A 92 34.66 -10.99 -6.24
CA GLN A 92 35.85 -10.95 -7.08
C GLN A 92 37.16 -11.21 -6.30
N ASN A 93 37.21 -10.92 -4.99
CA ASN A 93 38.32 -11.24 -4.12
C ASN A 93 38.23 -12.65 -3.49
N SER A 94 37.16 -13.38 -3.76
CA SER A 94 36.98 -14.76 -3.27
C SER A 94 37.91 -15.72 -4.01
N PRO A 95 38.47 -16.75 -3.34
CA PRO A 95 39.24 -17.82 -3.99
C PRO A 95 38.40 -18.65 -4.96
N HIS A 96 37.08 -18.50 -4.94
CA HIS A 96 36.17 -19.19 -5.84
C HIS A 96 35.89 -18.42 -7.14
N TRP A 97 36.34 -17.17 -7.25
CA TRP A 97 36.16 -16.35 -8.44
C TRP A 97 37.08 -16.78 -9.59
N MET A 98 36.53 -16.82 -10.79
CA MET A 98 37.30 -16.98 -12.02
C MET A 98 36.86 -15.93 -13.07
N PRO A 99 37.81 -15.41 -13.89
CA PRO A 99 37.42 -14.52 -14.99
C PRO A 99 36.32 -15.14 -15.87
N GLY A 100 35.30 -14.34 -16.18
CA GLY A 100 34.16 -14.77 -16.95
C GLY A 100 32.98 -15.32 -16.10
N ASP A 101 33.13 -15.41 -14.78
CA ASP A 101 32.02 -15.75 -13.89
C ASP A 101 30.95 -14.64 -13.85
N ALA A 102 29.78 -14.97 -13.32
CA ALA A 102 28.64 -14.06 -13.19
C ALA A 102 28.18 -13.94 -11.73
N VAL A 103 27.44 -12.87 -11.42
CA VAL A 103 26.81 -12.66 -10.11
C VAL A 103 25.29 -12.52 -10.27
N CYS A 104 24.54 -13.34 -9.53
CA CYS A 104 23.09 -13.24 -9.37
C CYS A 104 22.77 -12.42 -8.11
N PHE A 105 22.13 -11.27 -8.27
CA PHE A 105 21.64 -10.44 -7.17
C PHE A 105 20.22 -10.83 -6.82
N CYS A 106 20.03 -11.26 -5.58
CA CYS A 106 18.74 -11.61 -5.00
C CYS A 106 18.35 -10.60 -3.92
N VAL A 107 17.06 -10.31 -3.83
CA VAL A 107 16.45 -9.48 -2.77
C VAL A 107 15.53 -10.35 -1.92
N CYS A 108 15.37 -10.02 -0.64
CA CYS A 108 14.61 -10.85 0.31
C CYS A 108 13.10 -10.61 0.27
N ASP A 109 12.64 -9.60 -0.47
CA ASP A 109 11.24 -9.15 -0.47
C ASP A 109 10.32 -9.92 -1.42
N GLN A 110 10.81 -11.00 -2.03
CA GLN A 110 10.04 -11.89 -2.92
C GLN A 110 9.92 -13.32 -2.36
N PRO A 111 9.21 -13.52 -1.23
CA PRO A 111 9.15 -14.83 -0.57
C PRO A 111 8.46 -15.93 -1.39
N PHE A 112 7.63 -15.55 -2.36
CA PHE A 112 6.85 -16.50 -3.19
C PHE A 112 7.53 -16.91 -4.48
N LEU A 113 8.71 -16.37 -4.80
CA LEU A 113 9.50 -16.83 -5.94
C LEU A 113 9.74 -18.33 -5.79
N LYS A 114 9.28 -19.13 -6.76
CA LYS A 114 9.44 -20.57 -6.73
C LYS A 114 10.91 -20.94 -6.97
N GLN A 115 11.37 -21.96 -6.29
CA GLN A 115 12.73 -22.47 -6.48
C GLN A 115 12.99 -22.85 -7.93
N GLY A 116 12.08 -23.60 -8.57
CA GLY A 116 12.22 -24.00 -9.97
C GLY A 116 12.29 -22.83 -10.94
N THR A 117 11.59 -21.72 -10.67
CA THR A 117 11.69 -20.51 -11.50
C THR A 117 13.06 -19.85 -11.39
N LEU A 118 13.63 -19.81 -10.18
CA LEU A 118 14.99 -19.32 -9.94
C LEU A 118 16.02 -20.21 -10.65
N GLU A 119 15.95 -21.52 -10.49
CA GLU A 119 16.84 -22.48 -11.16
C GLU A 119 16.75 -22.38 -12.67
N ASN A 120 15.53 -22.35 -13.24
CA ASN A 120 15.31 -22.18 -14.67
C ASN A 120 15.89 -20.88 -15.22
N MET A 121 15.82 -19.79 -14.43
CA MET A 121 16.42 -18.50 -14.79
C MET A 121 17.94 -18.60 -14.87
N LEU A 122 18.58 -19.22 -13.89
CA LEU A 122 20.04 -19.38 -13.84
C LEU A 122 20.54 -20.30 -14.95
N GLU A 123 19.89 -21.44 -15.16
CA GLU A 123 20.24 -22.37 -16.25
C GLU A 123 19.98 -21.79 -17.64
N GLY A 124 18.84 -21.11 -17.80
CA GLY A 124 18.50 -20.47 -19.06
C GLY A 124 19.48 -19.34 -19.42
N TYR A 125 19.92 -18.56 -18.43
CA TYR A 125 20.97 -17.57 -18.58
C TYR A 125 22.26 -18.22 -19.12
N LEU A 126 22.73 -19.29 -18.48
CA LEU A 126 23.95 -20.01 -18.91
C LEU A 126 23.87 -20.56 -20.36
N LYS A 127 22.68 -21.03 -20.74
CA LYS A 127 22.44 -21.60 -22.09
C LYS A 127 22.23 -20.52 -23.15
N SER A 128 21.84 -19.31 -22.76
CA SER A 128 21.42 -18.25 -23.70
C SER A 128 22.59 -17.55 -24.41
N GLY A 129 23.79 -17.58 -23.82
CA GLY A 129 24.93 -16.79 -24.25
C GLY A 129 24.77 -15.28 -24.03
N LYS A 130 23.74 -14.87 -23.30
CA LYS A 130 23.50 -13.46 -22.94
C LYS A 130 24.33 -13.03 -21.75
N GLY A 131 24.65 -11.74 -21.67
CA GLY A 131 25.44 -11.19 -20.56
C GLY A 131 24.61 -10.82 -19.34
N ILE A 132 23.30 -10.72 -19.46
CA ILE A 132 22.36 -10.39 -18.38
C ILE A 132 21.23 -11.43 -18.36
N GLY A 133 20.75 -11.80 -17.17
CA GLY A 133 19.54 -12.62 -16.97
C GLY A 133 18.61 -11.98 -15.95
N CYS A 134 17.30 -12.13 -16.10
CA CYS A 134 16.33 -11.66 -15.13
C CYS A 134 15.03 -12.45 -15.16
N ILE A 135 14.26 -12.32 -14.08
CA ILE A 135 12.84 -12.68 -14.07
C ILE A 135 12.06 -11.63 -14.86
N ASP A 136 11.06 -12.07 -15.64
CA ASP A 136 10.18 -11.18 -16.42
C ASP A 136 8.71 -11.44 -16.10
N ARG A 137 8.03 -10.34 -15.72
CA ARG A 137 6.58 -10.30 -15.58
C ARG A 137 6.09 -8.89 -15.90
N GLY A 138 5.79 -8.64 -17.19
CA GLY A 138 5.43 -7.30 -17.66
C GLY A 138 6.57 -6.28 -17.53
N GLY A 139 7.81 -6.78 -17.56
CA GLY A 139 9.07 -6.07 -17.41
C GLY A 139 10.04 -6.77 -16.47
N PRO A 140 11.31 -6.34 -16.45
CA PRO A 140 12.36 -6.98 -15.69
C PRO A 140 12.14 -6.86 -14.18
N LYS A 141 12.31 -7.98 -13.48
CA LYS A 141 12.18 -8.15 -12.03
C LYS A 141 13.42 -8.86 -11.46
N ASN A 142 13.62 -8.75 -10.15
CA ASN A 142 14.61 -9.55 -9.44
C ASN A 142 14.15 -11.03 -9.36
N PRO A 143 15.09 -11.96 -9.20
CA PRO A 143 16.57 -11.82 -9.25
C PRO A 143 17.09 -11.44 -10.63
N CYS A 144 18.30 -10.81 -10.64
CA CYS A 144 19.00 -10.49 -11.88
C CYS A 144 20.43 -11.03 -11.85
N VAL A 145 20.87 -11.63 -12.96
CA VAL A 145 22.25 -12.11 -13.16
C VAL A 145 22.97 -11.14 -14.08
N PHE A 146 24.25 -10.85 -13.75
CA PHE A 146 25.13 -10.02 -14.58
C PHE A 146 26.47 -10.74 -14.76
N GLY A 147 26.90 -10.87 -16.01
CA GLY A 147 28.25 -11.29 -16.35
C GLY A 147 29.28 -10.21 -16.03
N GLU A 148 30.54 -10.61 -15.89
CA GLU A 148 31.67 -9.75 -15.51
C GLU A 148 31.76 -8.46 -16.32
N GLN A 149 31.41 -8.50 -17.62
CA GLN A 149 31.46 -7.33 -18.50
C GLN A 149 30.58 -6.15 -18.04
N TYR A 150 29.57 -6.40 -17.21
CA TYR A 150 28.68 -5.37 -16.67
C TYR A 150 29.07 -4.84 -15.28
N PHE A 151 30.10 -5.40 -14.66
CA PHE A 151 30.54 -4.98 -13.33
C PHE A 151 31.01 -3.52 -13.28
N PRO A 152 31.73 -2.98 -14.27
CA PRO A 152 32.06 -1.55 -14.28
C PRO A 152 30.82 -0.64 -14.24
N GLU A 153 29.76 -0.98 -14.96
CA GLU A 153 28.51 -0.21 -14.91
C GLU A 153 27.79 -0.36 -13.58
N LEU A 154 27.74 -1.56 -13.00
CA LEU A 154 27.17 -1.79 -11.68
C LEU A 154 27.91 -1.02 -10.59
N ARG A 155 29.25 -0.93 -10.68
CA ARG A 155 30.08 -0.14 -9.77
C ARG A 155 29.87 1.38 -9.90
N SER A 156 29.46 1.84 -11.09
CA SER A 156 29.16 3.25 -11.33
C SER A 156 27.79 3.70 -10.79
N LEU A 157 26.95 2.77 -10.32
CA LEU A 157 25.65 3.10 -9.74
C LEU A 157 25.82 3.85 -8.42
N SER A 158 24.91 4.76 -8.11
CA SER A 158 24.89 5.54 -6.86
C SER A 158 23.48 5.71 -6.32
N GLY A 159 23.35 5.83 -5.00
CA GLY A 159 22.07 5.98 -4.32
C GLY A 159 21.20 4.72 -4.37
N ASP A 160 19.91 4.88 -4.32
CA ASP A 160 18.93 3.78 -4.33
C ASP A 160 18.61 3.30 -5.76
N VAL A 161 19.68 3.08 -6.53
CA VAL A 161 19.62 2.61 -7.93
C VAL A 161 20.24 1.23 -8.02
N GLY A 162 19.41 0.25 -8.41
CA GLY A 162 19.82 -1.15 -8.59
C GLY A 162 20.22 -1.52 -10.02
N GLY A 163 20.58 -2.79 -10.22
CA GLY A 163 21.00 -3.35 -11.50
C GLY A 163 19.99 -3.21 -12.65
N LYS A 164 18.70 -2.97 -12.34
CA LYS A 164 17.68 -2.71 -13.36
C LYS A 164 18.05 -1.58 -14.32
N LYS A 165 18.76 -0.55 -13.84
CA LYS A 165 19.22 0.57 -14.68
C LYS A 165 20.22 0.09 -15.75
N VAL A 166 21.13 -0.81 -15.40
CA VAL A 166 22.08 -1.43 -16.35
C VAL A 166 21.33 -2.30 -17.34
N LEU A 167 20.43 -3.17 -16.86
CA LEU A 167 19.61 -4.04 -17.69
C LEU A 167 18.80 -3.26 -18.73
N CYS A 168 18.20 -2.12 -18.36
CA CYS A 168 17.42 -1.29 -19.28
C CYS A 168 18.28 -0.60 -20.35
N ARG A 169 19.59 -0.48 -20.18
CA ARG A 169 20.53 0.05 -21.20
C ARG A 169 20.90 -0.98 -22.24
N HIS A 170 20.82 -2.27 -21.91
CA HIS A 170 21.25 -3.38 -22.74
C HIS A 170 20.11 -4.40 -22.98
N PRO A 171 18.92 -3.97 -23.45
CA PRO A 171 17.74 -4.83 -23.56
C PRO A 171 17.95 -6.00 -24.54
N GLU A 172 18.87 -5.86 -25.49
CA GLU A 172 19.25 -6.87 -26.48
C GLU A 172 20.09 -8.00 -25.91
N ASP A 173 20.83 -7.76 -24.80
CA ASP A 173 21.70 -8.74 -24.15
C ASP A 173 21.09 -9.35 -22.89
N VAL A 174 19.74 -9.42 -22.82
CA VAL A 174 19.01 -9.91 -21.65
C VAL A 174 18.30 -11.21 -21.94
N TYR A 175 18.61 -12.26 -21.17
CA TYR A 175 17.77 -13.44 -21.05
C TYR A 175 16.62 -13.17 -20.05
N ARG A 176 15.39 -13.52 -20.43
CA ARG A 176 14.16 -13.24 -19.64
C ARG A 176 13.45 -14.54 -19.30
N GLN A 177 13.45 -14.90 -18.02
CA GLN A 177 12.67 -16.02 -17.50
C GLN A 177 11.28 -15.56 -17.10
N LYS A 178 10.25 -16.09 -17.73
CA LYS A 178 8.85 -15.82 -17.32
C LYS A 178 8.58 -16.39 -15.93
N ALA A 179 7.82 -15.64 -15.14
CA ALA A 179 7.35 -16.05 -13.81
C ALA A 179 5.84 -15.81 -13.68
N GLU A 180 5.22 -16.54 -12.76
CA GLU A 180 3.83 -16.30 -12.36
C GLU A 180 3.69 -14.97 -11.60
N LYS A 181 2.46 -14.45 -11.55
CA LYS A 181 2.18 -13.15 -10.95
C LYS A 181 2.62 -13.10 -9.47
N GLU A 182 2.31 -14.16 -8.75
CA GLU A 182 2.55 -14.28 -7.31
C GLU A 182 4.04 -14.39 -6.96
N GLU A 183 4.86 -14.92 -7.87
CA GLU A 183 6.28 -15.15 -7.64
C GLU A 183 7.11 -13.85 -7.57
N VAL A 184 6.66 -12.82 -8.26
CA VAL A 184 7.36 -11.52 -8.36
C VAL A 184 6.74 -10.45 -7.46
N TRP A 185 5.85 -10.82 -6.58
CA TRP A 185 5.27 -9.89 -5.63
C TRP A 185 6.30 -9.42 -4.62
N ASP A 186 6.51 -8.12 -4.58
CA ASP A 186 7.22 -7.45 -3.49
C ASP A 186 6.30 -7.40 -2.25
N MET A 187 6.86 -7.71 -1.09
CA MET A 187 6.13 -7.60 0.18
C MET A 187 5.62 -6.18 0.46
N ASP A 188 6.28 -5.16 -0.10
CA ASP A 188 5.79 -3.78 -0.01
C ASP A 188 4.49 -3.57 -0.81
N GLU A 189 4.35 -4.21 -1.98
CA GLU A 189 3.10 -4.17 -2.76
C GLU A 189 1.98 -4.92 -2.02
N LYS A 190 2.29 -6.01 -1.30
CA LYS A 190 1.31 -6.79 -0.51
C LYS A 190 0.77 -6.07 0.71
N ARG A 191 1.42 -5.02 1.20
CA ARG A 191 0.89 -4.23 2.32
C ARG A 191 0.01 -3.07 1.89
N THR A 192 -0.27 -2.94 0.62
CA THR A 192 -1.13 -1.86 0.14
C THR A 192 -2.60 -2.26 0.24
N VAL A 193 -3.39 -1.42 0.88
CA VAL A 193 -4.85 -1.54 0.96
C VAL A 193 -5.46 -0.30 0.31
N ILE A 194 -6.38 -0.53 -0.62
CA ILE A 194 -7.22 0.54 -1.16
C ILE A 194 -8.45 0.68 -0.26
N VAL A 195 -8.77 1.91 0.13
CA VAL A 195 -10.02 2.24 0.81
C VAL A 195 -10.80 3.18 -0.09
N ARG A 196 -11.95 2.72 -0.60
CA ARG A 196 -12.88 3.54 -1.37
C ARG A 196 -13.71 4.38 -0.44
N GLY A 197 -13.71 5.70 -0.64
CA GLY A 197 -14.30 6.68 0.27
C GLY A 197 -13.32 7.15 1.34
N GLY A 198 -13.39 8.43 1.68
CA GLY A 198 -12.59 9.09 2.71
C GLY A 198 -13.45 9.73 3.79
N GLY A 199 -14.73 9.32 3.93
CA GLY A 199 -15.61 9.74 5.01
C GLY A 199 -15.13 9.25 6.38
N ASP A 200 -15.83 9.62 7.46
CA ASP A 200 -15.40 9.36 8.85
C ASP A 200 -15.15 7.87 9.15
N LEU A 201 -16.03 6.95 8.72
CA LEU A 201 -15.84 5.51 8.95
C LEU A 201 -14.69 4.93 8.10
N ALA A 202 -14.60 5.33 6.84
CA ALA A 202 -13.49 4.95 5.97
C ALA A 202 -12.15 5.52 6.49
N THR A 203 -12.16 6.73 7.06
CA THR A 203 -11.00 7.34 7.72
C THR A 203 -10.56 6.54 8.93
N GLY A 204 -11.49 6.11 9.80
CA GLY A 204 -11.19 5.23 10.93
C GLY A 204 -10.54 3.91 10.49
N THR A 205 -11.06 3.30 9.41
CA THR A 205 -10.48 2.10 8.80
C THR A 205 -9.07 2.37 8.28
N SER A 206 -8.89 3.44 7.50
CA SER A 206 -7.60 3.86 6.93
C SER A 206 -6.57 4.16 8.02
N TYR A 207 -7.00 4.86 9.08
CA TYR A 207 -6.17 5.16 10.25
C TYR A 207 -5.64 3.90 10.93
N LEU A 208 -6.54 2.93 11.23
CA LEU A 208 -6.15 1.69 11.89
C LEU A 208 -5.23 0.84 11.03
N LEU A 209 -5.46 0.77 9.73
CA LEU A 209 -4.59 0.08 8.78
C LEU A 209 -3.20 0.73 8.72
N ALA A 210 -3.13 2.06 8.61
CA ALA A 210 -1.86 2.79 8.60
C ALA A 210 -1.07 2.59 9.91
N LYS A 211 -1.74 2.64 11.07
CA LYS A 211 -1.13 2.35 12.38
C LYS A 211 -0.58 0.92 12.49
N ARG A 212 -1.11 -0.03 11.72
CA ARG A 212 -0.61 -1.41 11.62
C ARG A 212 0.44 -1.60 10.52
N GLY A 213 0.93 -0.51 9.93
CA GLY A 213 2.00 -0.54 8.92
C GLY A 213 1.53 -0.88 7.50
N TYR A 214 0.22 -0.87 7.21
CA TYR A 214 -0.27 -0.97 5.85
C TYR A 214 -0.09 0.35 5.09
N ARG A 215 0.26 0.27 3.82
CA ARG A 215 0.16 1.40 2.89
C ARG A 215 -1.28 1.56 2.48
N VAL A 216 -1.90 2.64 2.88
CA VAL A 216 -3.30 2.92 2.52
C VAL A 216 -3.34 3.91 1.38
N LEU A 217 -4.17 3.63 0.36
CA LEU A 217 -4.57 4.57 -0.68
C LEU A 217 -6.07 4.80 -0.54
N VAL A 218 -6.46 6.04 -0.24
CA VAL A 218 -7.87 6.43 -0.21
C VAL A 218 -8.28 6.91 -1.60
N LEU A 219 -9.42 6.37 -2.10
CA LEU A 219 -10.01 6.81 -3.35
C LEU A 219 -11.28 7.61 -3.06
N GLU A 220 -11.38 8.78 -3.67
CA GLU A 220 -12.49 9.69 -3.48
C GLU A 220 -13.03 10.25 -4.80
N THR A 221 -14.18 10.89 -4.70
CA THR A 221 -14.76 11.70 -5.77
C THR A 221 -14.15 13.10 -5.77
N GLU A 222 -14.40 13.88 -6.82
CA GLU A 222 -13.97 15.28 -6.90
C GLU A 222 -14.69 16.16 -5.85
N HIS A 223 -15.91 15.79 -5.50
CA HIS A 223 -16.75 16.50 -4.53
C HIS A 223 -17.29 15.56 -3.45
N PRO A 224 -16.47 15.20 -2.43
CA PRO A 224 -16.91 14.36 -1.34
C PRO A 224 -18.08 14.98 -0.55
N ALA A 225 -19.13 14.20 -0.30
CA ALA A 225 -20.33 14.66 0.41
C ALA A 225 -20.27 14.44 1.94
N CYS A 226 -19.10 14.11 2.50
CA CYS A 226 -18.96 13.89 3.94
C CYS A 226 -19.15 15.21 4.71
N ILE A 227 -20.08 15.20 5.68
CA ILE A 227 -20.35 16.37 6.52
C ILE A 227 -19.42 16.48 7.74
N ARG A 228 -18.79 15.38 8.18
CA ARG A 228 -17.86 15.36 9.33
C ARG A 228 -16.40 15.57 8.87
N ARG A 229 -16.18 16.65 8.15
CA ARG A 229 -14.94 16.93 7.44
C ARG A 229 -13.70 17.00 8.35
N GLN A 230 -13.85 17.49 9.58
CA GLN A 230 -12.73 17.63 10.54
C GLN A 230 -12.13 16.29 11.00
N VAL A 231 -12.85 15.18 10.81
CA VAL A 231 -12.42 13.83 11.18
C VAL A 231 -12.43 12.88 9.97
N ALA A 232 -12.26 13.43 8.75
CA ALA A 232 -12.41 12.70 7.51
C ALA A 232 -11.28 13.03 6.52
N PHE A 233 -10.61 12.02 6.01
CA PHE A 233 -9.51 12.19 5.05
C PHE A 233 -9.97 12.74 3.68
N CYS A 234 -11.26 12.66 3.36
CA CYS A 234 -11.81 13.32 2.18
C CYS A 234 -11.60 14.83 2.17
N GLU A 235 -11.38 15.46 3.34
CA GLU A 235 -11.06 16.89 3.44
C GLU A 235 -9.81 17.26 2.64
N ALA A 236 -8.86 16.34 2.52
CA ALA A 236 -7.67 16.55 1.71
C ALA A 236 -7.99 16.80 0.22
N VAL A 237 -9.17 16.38 -0.29
CA VAL A 237 -9.59 16.68 -1.68
C VAL A 237 -9.79 18.18 -1.87
N TYR A 238 -10.32 18.89 -0.86
CA TYR A 238 -10.58 20.33 -0.87
C TYR A 238 -9.35 21.14 -0.49
N GLU A 239 -8.71 20.79 0.63
CA GLU A 239 -7.62 21.56 1.23
C GLU A 239 -6.22 21.15 0.76
N GLY A 240 -6.13 20.09 -0.11
CA GLY A 240 -4.87 19.49 -0.53
C GLY A 240 -4.22 18.59 0.53
N ARG A 241 -4.55 18.81 1.80
CA ARG A 241 -4.03 18.09 2.96
C ARG A 241 -4.98 18.22 4.14
N CYS A 242 -5.06 17.19 4.98
CA CYS A 242 -5.69 17.26 6.31
C CYS A 242 -4.98 16.33 7.29
N ASP A 243 -5.18 16.57 8.59
CA ASP A 243 -4.60 15.77 9.67
C ASP A 243 -5.73 15.26 10.57
N VAL A 244 -5.75 13.94 10.80
CA VAL A 244 -6.71 13.31 11.72
C VAL A 244 -5.93 12.42 12.68
N GLU A 245 -6.07 12.68 13.98
CA GLU A 245 -5.42 11.91 15.06
C GLU A 245 -3.89 11.71 14.84
N GLY A 246 -3.21 12.73 14.30
CA GLY A 246 -1.77 12.70 14.05
C GLY A 246 -1.34 11.94 12.79
N ILE A 247 -2.28 11.53 11.94
CA ILE A 247 -1.99 11.02 10.61
C ILE A 247 -2.37 12.06 9.56
N THR A 248 -1.41 12.42 8.71
CA THR A 248 -1.63 13.32 7.58
C THR A 248 -2.18 12.56 6.38
N ALA A 249 -3.29 13.03 5.82
CA ALA A 249 -3.75 12.64 4.49
C ALA A 249 -3.43 13.75 3.48
N ARG A 250 -3.03 13.35 2.26
CA ARG A 250 -2.61 14.28 1.20
C ARG A 250 -3.26 13.96 -0.13
N LYS A 251 -3.83 14.99 -0.77
CA LYS A 251 -4.31 14.88 -2.14
C LYS A 251 -3.15 14.58 -3.10
N VAL A 252 -3.32 13.54 -3.89
CA VAL A 252 -2.37 13.13 -4.93
C VAL A 252 -3.06 13.02 -6.27
N THR A 253 -2.30 13.10 -7.37
CA THR A 253 -2.87 13.14 -8.73
C THR A 253 -2.36 12.02 -9.62
N ASN A 254 -1.35 11.25 -9.20
CA ASN A 254 -0.76 10.18 -9.99
C ASN A 254 0.04 9.20 -9.10
N ARG A 255 0.52 8.11 -9.71
CA ARG A 255 1.32 7.07 -9.07
C ARG A 255 2.55 7.62 -8.34
N GLU A 256 3.31 8.52 -8.98
CA GLU A 256 4.55 9.04 -8.41
C GLU A 256 4.29 9.81 -7.10
N LYS A 257 3.27 10.69 -7.10
CA LYS A 257 2.88 11.44 -5.90
C LYS A 257 2.31 10.53 -4.81
N THR A 258 1.62 9.44 -5.19
CA THR A 258 1.14 8.41 -4.26
C THR A 258 2.32 7.75 -3.53
N ILE A 259 3.35 7.33 -4.27
CA ILE A 259 4.56 6.72 -3.69
C ILE A 259 5.26 7.71 -2.76
N ARG A 260 5.44 8.96 -3.18
CA ARG A 260 6.07 10.01 -2.35
C ARG A 260 5.28 10.32 -1.07
N ALA A 261 3.95 10.21 -1.09
CA ALA A 261 3.14 10.37 0.12
C ALA A 261 3.40 9.23 1.11
N TRP A 262 3.41 7.98 0.65
CA TRP A 262 3.78 6.84 1.49
C TRP A 262 5.20 6.94 2.06
N GLU A 263 6.16 7.43 1.28
CA GLU A 263 7.55 7.65 1.73
C GLU A 263 7.66 8.66 2.87
N ARG A 264 6.70 9.59 2.98
CA ARG A 264 6.60 10.55 4.08
C ARG A 264 5.74 10.04 5.25
N GLY A 265 5.24 8.80 5.20
CA GLY A 265 4.31 8.27 6.19
C GLY A 265 2.91 8.90 6.13
N GLU A 266 2.56 9.53 4.99
CA GLU A 266 1.26 10.14 4.77
C GLU A 266 0.30 9.16 4.07
N ILE A 267 -1.01 9.36 4.23
CA ILE A 267 -2.04 8.63 3.49
C ILE A 267 -2.38 9.42 2.21
N PRO A 268 -2.05 8.90 1.01
CA PRO A 268 -2.49 9.52 -0.24
C PRO A 268 -4.00 9.42 -0.42
N VAL A 269 -4.62 10.52 -0.86
CA VAL A 269 -6.02 10.61 -1.28
C VAL A 269 -6.05 10.94 -2.77
N LEU A 270 -6.53 9.99 -3.57
CA LEU A 270 -6.59 10.10 -5.02
C LEU A 270 -8.03 10.28 -5.47
N VAL A 271 -8.30 11.27 -6.32
CA VAL A 271 -9.59 11.41 -6.99
C VAL A 271 -9.68 10.38 -8.11
N ASP A 272 -10.26 9.23 -7.77
CA ASP A 272 -10.38 8.07 -8.68
C ASP A 272 -11.59 7.17 -8.28
N PRO A 273 -12.83 7.65 -8.44
CA PRO A 273 -14.01 6.89 -8.05
C PRO A 273 -14.18 5.59 -8.84
N GLY A 274 -13.58 5.49 -10.02
CA GLY A 274 -13.60 4.32 -10.89
C GLY A 274 -12.53 3.28 -10.62
N CYS A 275 -11.67 3.49 -9.63
CA CYS A 275 -10.54 2.58 -9.32
C CYS A 275 -9.59 2.35 -10.50
N THR A 276 -9.35 3.36 -11.35
CA THR A 276 -8.42 3.26 -12.50
C THR A 276 -6.98 3.00 -12.05
N CYS A 277 -6.65 3.34 -10.80
CA CYS A 277 -5.37 3.04 -10.17
C CYS A 277 -5.03 1.54 -10.14
N LEU A 278 -6.01 0.64 -10.24
CA LEU A 278 -5.78 -0.81 -10.34
C LEU A 278 -4.98 -1.21 -11.60
N SER A 279 -4.89 -0.33 -12.60
CA SER A 279 -4.02 -0.55 -13.77
C SER A 279 -2.52 -0.53 -13.44
N TRP A 280 -2.14 0.14 -12.35
CA TRP A 280 -0.73 0.28 -11.92
C TRP A 280 -0.48 -0.10 -10.45
N LEU A 281 -1.52 -0.40 -9.67
CA LEU A 281 -1.44 -0.80 -8.27
C LEU A 281 -2.16 -2.13 -8.09
N GLN A 282 -1.51 -3.07 -7.40
CA GLN A 282 -2.08 -4.36 -7.04
C GLN A 282 -2.21 -4.42 -5.52
N PRO A 283 -3.36 -4.05 -4.96
CA PRO A 283 -3.53 -4.05 -3.51
C PRO A 283 -3.67 -5.47 -2.96
N LEU A 284 -3.29 -5.66 -1.69
CA LEU A 284 -3.61 -6.85 -0.90
C LEU A 284 -5.12 -6.98 -0.70
N ALA A 285 -5.75 -5.84 -0.41
CA ALA A 285 -7.19 -5.77 -0.18
C ALA A 285 -7.78 -4.46 -0.68
N LEU A 286 -9.07 -4.49 -0.98
CA LEU A 286 -9.88 -3.31 -1.25
C LEU A 286 -11.04 -3.28 -0.26
N VAL A 287 -11.18 -2.16 0.47
CA VAL A 287 -12.29 -1.91 1.40
C VAL A 287 -13.18 -0.82 0.81
N ASP A 288 -14.44 -1.12 0.55
CA ASP A 288 -15.43 -0.10 0.18
C ASP A 288 -16.09 0.47 1.44
N GLY A 289 -15.67 1.67 1.80
CA GLY A 289 -16.18 2.46 2.92
C GLY A 289 -16.97 3.70 2.50
N ILE A 290 -17.47 3.76 1.26
CA ILE A 290 -18.25 4.89 0.74
C ILE A 290 -19.57 5.06 1.53
N LEU A 291 -20.15 3.95 1.98
CA LEU A 291 -21.44 3.91 2.73
C LEU A 291 -22.63 4.50 1.97
N ALA A 292 -22.63 4.37 0.65
CA ALA A 292 -23.71 4.86 -0.23
C ALA A 292 -25.03 4.09 -0.08
N LYS A 293 -25.07 3.03 0.75
CA LYS A 293 -26.22 2.12 0.93
C LYS A 293 -26.60 1.32 -0.33
N LYS A 294 -25.77 1.39 -1.34
CA LYS A 294 -25.81 0.63 -2.59
C LYS A 294 -24.39 0.47 -3.10
N ASN A 295 -24.12 -0.60 -3.83
CA ASN A 295 -22.83 -0.80 -4.49
C ASN A 295 -22.63 0.22 -5.61
N LEU A 296 -21.53 0.97 -5.56
CA LEU A 296 -21.11 1.94 -6.58
C LEU A 296 -19.97 1.40 -7.46
N GLY A 297 -20.05 0.12 -7.82
CA GLY A 297 -19.15 -0.53 -8.77
C GLY A 297 -17.97 -1.26 -8.15
N THR A 298 -18.00 -1.60 -6.86
CA THR A 298 -17.05 -2.55 -6.27
C THR A 298 -17.37 -3.98 -6.73
N ARG A 299 -16.35 -4.70 -7.17
CA ARG A 299 -16.44 -6.09 -7.60
C ARG A 299 -15.44 -6.95 -6.85
N ILE A 300 -15.79 -8.21 -6.65
CA ILE A 300 -15.00 -9.21 -5.95
C ILE A 300 -13.61 -9.46 -6.58
N ASP A 301 -13.47 -9.18 -7.87
CA ASP A 301 -12.23 -9.39 -8.64
C ASP A 301 -11.24 -8.21 -8.58
N MET A 302 -11.56 -7.13 -7.89
CA MET A 302 -10.72 -5.92 -7.80
C MET A 302 -9.49 -6.07 -6.93
N ALA A 303 -9.49 -7.03 -6.01
CA ALA A 303 -8.35 -7.35 -5.14
C ALA A 303 -8.41 -8.82 -4.72
N PRO A 304 -7.31 -9.40 -4.17
CA PRO A 304 -7.33 -10.74 -3.55
C PRO A 304 -8.29 -10.87 -2.37
N LEU A 305 -8.60 -9.75 -1.70
CA LEU A 305 -9.61 -9.65 -0.64
C LEU A 305 -10.40 -8.35 -0.82
N THR A 306 -11.71 -8.48 -0.98
CA THR A 306 -12.62 -7.33 -1.09
C THR A 306 -13.58 -7.31 0.10
N ILE A 307 -13.78 -6.13 0.69
CA ILE A 307 -14.60 -5.95 1.88
C ILE A 307 -15.55 -4.77 1.67
N GLY A 308 -16.85 -5.02 1.80
CA GLY A 308 -17.88 -3.98 1.81
C GLY A 308 -18.27 -3.57 3.23
N LEU A 309 -18.33 -2.28 3.52
CA LEU A 309 -18.81 -1.77 4.81
C LEU A 309 -20.29 -1.40 4.73
N GLY A 310 -21.12 -2.05 5.55
CA GLY A 310 -22.56 -1.79 5.67
C GLY A 310 -23.39 -2.34 4.51
N PRO A 311 -24.65 -1.88 4.39
CA PRO A 311 -25.59 -2.38 3.40
C PRO A 311 -25.25 -1.91 1.97
N GLY A 312 -25.67 -2.69 0.99
CA GLY A 312 -25.44 -2.45 -0.42
C GLY A 312 -24.53 -3.47 -1.08
N PHE A 313 -23.94 -4.39 -0.32
CA PHE A 313 -23.09 -5.47 -0.80
C PHE A 313 -23.65 -6.84 -0.41
N THR A 314 -23.39 -7.82 -1.24
CA THR A 314 -23.63 -9.24 -0.95
C THR A 314 -22.31 -9.96 -0.88
N ALA A 315 -21.97 -10.50 0.30
CA ALA A 315 -20.75 -11.27 0.49
C ALA A 315 -20.75 -12.55 -0.36
N GLY A 316 -19.61 -12.84 -1.01
CA GLY A 316 -19.46 -13.92 -1.97
C GLY A 316 -19.97 -13.60 -3.39
N VAL A 317 -20.53 -12.37 -3.62
CA VAL A 317 -21.01 -11.91 -4.94
C VAL A 317 -20.33 -10.60 -5.33
N ASP A 318 -20.57 -9.53 -4.57
CA ASP A 318 -19.99 -8.20 -4.82
C ASP A 318 -18.59 -8.07 -4.19
N THR A 319 -18.45 -8.65 -3.00
CA THR A 319 -17.22 -8.61 -2.19
C THR A 319 -17.05 -9.97 -1.50
N ASP A 320 -15.81 -10.31 -1.07
CA ASP A 320 -15.56 -11.53 -0.29
C ASP A 320 -16.22 -11.46 1.07
N LEU A 321 -16.17 -10.29 1.71
CA LEU A 321 -16.72 -10.08 3.05
C LEU A 321 -17.59 -8.81 3.10
N VAL A 322 -18.60 -8.85 3.96
CA VAL A 322 -19.38 -7.65 4.33
C VAL A 322 -19.28 -7.43 5.84
N ILE A 323 -19.04 -6.21 6.28
CA ILE A 323 -18.96 -5.85 7.69
C ILE A 323 -20.14 -4.96 8.07
N GLU A 324 -20.89 -5.36 9.12
CA GLU A 324 -22.03 -4.61 9.63
C GLU A 324 -21.61 -3.26 10.22
N THR A 325 -22.32 -2.22 9.84
CA THR A 325 -22.10 -0.85 10.34
C THR A 325 -23.26 -0.30 11.16
N MET A 326 -24.36 -1.03 11.23
CA MET A 326 -25.51 -0.63 12.04
C MET A 326 -25.16 -0.76 13.54
N ARG A 327 -25.46 0.28 14.31
CA ARG A 327 -25.29 0.26 15.76
C ARG A 327 -26.23 -0.77 16.40
N GLY A 328 -25.74 -1.47 17.40
CA GLY A 328 -26.47 -2.51 18.11
C GLY A 328 -25.63 -3.81 18.24
N GLU A 329 -26.27 -4.89 18.58
CA GLU A 329 -25.62 -6.21 18.84
C GLU A 329 -24.85 -6.76 17.64
N SER A 330 -25.27 -6.41 16.42
CA SER A 330 -24.64 -6.90 15.18
C SER A 330 -23.49 -6.01 14.69
N LEU A 331 -23.21 -4.89 15.34
CA LEU A 331 -22.13 -3.98 14.91
C LEU A 331 -20.79 -4.74 14.78
N ALA A 332 -20.10 -4.50 13.65
CA ALA A 332 -18.84 -5.14 13.28
C ALA A 332 -18.93 -6.65 13.00
N ARG A 333 -20.12 -7.23 12.91
CA ARG A 333 -20.30 -8.62 12.47
C ARG A 333 -19.79 -8.76 11.03
N VAL A 334 -18.99 -9.80 10.81
CA VAL A 334 -18.44 -10.15 9.50
C VAL A 334 -19.32 -11.22 8.86
N TYR A 335 -19.82 -10.91 7.65
CA TYR A 335 -20.59 -11.84 6.83
C TYR A 335 -19.67 -12.39 5.72
N GLN A 336 -19.62 -13.71 5.62
CA GLN A 336 -18.95 -14.43 4.52
C GLN A 336 -19.95 -14.80 3.41
N SER A 337 -21.25 -14.67 3.68
CA SER A 337 -22.36 -14.83 2.74
C SER A 337 -23.53 -13.98 3.18
N GLY A 338 -24.34 -13.52 2.23
CA GLY A 338 -25.49 -12.65 2.48
C GLY A 338 -25.11 -11.17 2.61
N THR A 339 -25.93 -10.38 3.29
CA THR A 339 -25.86 -8.92 3.32
C THR A 339 -25.88 -8.38 4.75
N ALA A 340 -25.35 -7.18 4.96
CA ALA A 340 -25.60 -6.41 6.18
C ALA A 340 -27.07 -6.01 6.28
N LEU A 341 -27.48 -5.60 7.48
CA LEU A 341 -28.86 -5.16 7.74
C LEU A 341 -29.24 -3.97 6.82
N PRO A 342 -30.45 -3.95 6.28
CA PRO A 342 -30.89 -2.89 5.38
C PRO A 342 -30.89 -1.54 6.08
N ASN A 343 -30.60 -0.48 5.31
CA ASN A 343 -30.62 0.88 5.81
C ASN A 343 -32.06 1.28 6.20
N THR A 344 -32.23 1.72 7.44
CA THR A 344 -33.54 2.19 7.95
C THR A 344 -33.89 3.60 7.50
N GLY A 345 -32.89 4.37 7.01
CA GLY A 345 -33.06 5.79 6.69
C GLY A 345 -33.17 6.69 7.94
N VAL A 346 -33.30 6.11 9.12
CA VAL A 346 -33.45 6.84 10.39
C VAL A 346 -32.08 6.90 11.09
N PRO A 347 -31.60 8.10 11.48
CA PRO A 347 -30.39 8.23 12.29
C PRO A 347 -30.54 7.51 13.63
N GLY A 348 -29.46 6.88 14.11
CA GLY A 348 -29.46 6.23 15.42
C GLY A 348 -29.77 7.20 16.55
N VAL A 349 -30.49 6.73 17.57
CA VAL A 349 -30.82 7.52 18.76
C VAL A 349 -29.56 7.84 19.57
N ILE A 350 -29.37 9.11 19.95
CA ILE A 350 -28.34 9.58 20.90
C ILE A 350 -29.07 10.53 21.87
N ASP A 351 -29.00 10.26 23.15
CA ASP A 351 -29.65 11.02 24.24
C ASP A 351 -31.14 11.31 23.94
N GLY A 352 -31.86 10.34 23.41
CA GLY A 352 -33.28 10.45 23.09
C GLY A 352 -33.61 11.15 21.77
N TYR A 353 -32.63 11.69 21.05
CA TYR A 353 -32.82 12.36 19.76
C TYR A 353 -32.34 11.49 18.59
N ALA A 354 -33.09 11.46 17.49
CA ALA A 354 -32.79 10.70 16.28
C ALA A 354 -32.75 11.63 15.05
N SER A 355 -33.88 11.80 14.37
CA SER A 355 -34.01 12.63 13.16
C SER A 355 -33.74 14.10 13.41
N GLU A 356 -34.08 14.58 14.60
CA GLU A 356 -33.92 15.98 15.01
C GLU A 356 -32.47 16.44 15.02
N ARG A 357 -31.52 15.51 15.12
CA ARG A 357 -30.07 15.79 15.10
C ARG A 357 -29.55 16.13 13.70
N VAL A 358 -30.32 15.82 12.66
CA VAL A 358 -29.90 16.04 11.27
C VAL A 358 -30.76 17.13 10.65
N ILE A 359 -30.10 18.15 10.09
CA ILE A 359 -30.76 19.21 9.35
C ILE A 359 -30.54 18.96 7.84
N TYR A 360 -31.62 18.98 7.09
CA TYR A 360 -31.61 18.87 5.64
C TYR A 360 -31.75 20.25 4.99
N ALA A 361 -31.21 20.39 3.77
CA ALA A 361 -31.40 21.60 2.97
C ALA A 361 -32.87 21.78 2.62
N PRO A 362 -33.52 22.93 2.90
CA PRO A 362 -34.90 23.19 2.55
C PRO A 362 -35.07 23.47 1.06
N CYS A 363 -34.01 23.87 0.37
CA CYS A 363 -33.92 24.13 -1.05
C CYS A 363 -32.55 23.81 -1.61
N SER A 364 -32.45 23.70 -2.94
CA SER A 364 -31.14 23.66 -3.63
C SER A 364 -30.55 25.05 -3.69
N GLY A 365 -29.23 25.18 -3.60
CA GLY A 365 -28.58 26.47 -3.70
C GLY A 365 -27.17 26.50 -3.10
N GLU A 366 -26.57 27.68 -3.10
CA GLU A 366 -25.28 27.90 -2.48
C GLU A 366 -25.49 28.18 -0.97
N ILE A 367 -24.73 27.45 -0.13
CA ILE A 367 -24.82 27.60 1.31
C ILE A 367 -23.78 28.61 1.82
N ARG A 368 -24.26 29.57 2.63
CA ARG A 368 -23.42 30.48 3.41
C ARG A 368 -23.60 30.19 4.90
N TYR A 369 -22.56 29.68 5.53
CA TYR A 369 -22.58 29.36 6.95
C TYR A 369 -22.46 30.62 7.82
N LEU A 370 -23.28 30.67 8.88
CA LEU A 370 -23.26 31.67 9.95
C LEU A 370 -22.59 31.12 11.21
N ARG A 371 -22.48 29.81 11.32
CA ARG A 371 -21.83 29.07 12.41
C ARG A 371 -20.89 28.02 11.85
N GLN A 372 -19.84 27.70 12.59
CA GLN A 372 -18.81 26.72 12.18
C GLN A 372 -18.97 25.39 12.94
N VAL A 373 -18.37 24.34 12.44
CA VAL A 373 -18.24 23.06 13.16
C VAL A 373 -17.40 23.31 14.41
N GLY A 374 -17.90 22.83 15.56
CA GLY A 374 -17.32 23.11 16.87
C GLY A 374 -18.07 24.19 17.67
N ASP A 375 -18.97 24.97 17.04
CA ASP A 375 -19.77 25.96 17.75
C ASP A 375 -20.87 25.30 18.59
N LEU A 376 -21.05 25.81 19.82
CA LEU A 376 -22.25 25.55 20.61
C LEU A 376 -23.39 26.48 20.16
N VAL A 377 -24.53 25.89 19.82
CA VAL A 377 -25.69 26.62 19.30
C VAL A 377 -26.95 26.29 20.11
N LYS A 378 -27.87 27.24 20.17
CA LYS A 378 -29.20 27.06 20.83
C LYS A 378 -30.25 26.70 19.78
N LYS A 379 -31.26 25.93 20.20
CA LYS A 379 -32.43 25.65 19.33
C LYS A 379 -33.03 26.95 18.82
N GLY A 380 -33.30 27.01 17.51
CA GLY A 380 -33.82 28.19 16.80
C GLY A 380 -32.74 29.18 16.35
N GLU A 381 -31.46 29.00 16.69
CA GLU A 381 -30.38 29.89 16.30
C GLU A 381 -30.05 29.72 14.81
N PRO A 382 -29.84 30.82 14.06
CA PRO A 382 -29.45 30.75 12.64
C PRO A 382 -28.09 30.09 12.43
N LEU A 383 -28.04 29.10 11.55
CA LEU A 383 -26.82 28.32 11.25
C LEU A 383 -26.23 28.59 9.87
N ALA A 384 -27.11 28.80 8.90
CA ALA A 384 -26.73 29.01 7.50
C ALA A 384 -27.86 29.73 6.75
N VAL A 385 -27.52 30.21 5.56
CA VAL A 385 -28.46 30.76 4.57
C VAL A 385 -28.22 30.01 3.26
N ILE A 386 -29.31 29.55 2.60
CA ILE A 386 -29.31 28.90 1.29
C ILE A 386 -30.25 29.68 0.40
N ASP A 387 -29.75 30.33 -0.66
CA ASP A 387 -30.55 31.17 -1.58
C ASP A 387 -31.57 32.08 -0.85
N GLY A 388 -31.10 32.77 0.20
CA GLY A 388 -31.95 33.68 0.99
C GLY A 388 -32.78 33.01 2.09
N GLN A 389 -32.92 31.68 2.12
CA GLN A 389 -33.62 30.97 3.20
C GLN A 389 -32.72 30.70 4.37
N THR A 390 -33.13 31.12 5.56
CA THR A 390 -32.37 30.89 6.80
C THR A 390 -32.65 29.47 7.33
N VAL A 391 -31.59 28.75 7.63
CA VAL A 391 -31.64 27.44 8.28
C VAL A 391 -31.25 27.60 9.73
N CYS A 392 -32.12 27.14 10.63
CA CYS A 392 -31.93 27.26 12.07
C CYS A 392 -31.65 25.92 12.74
N ALA A 393 -31.03 25.97 13.92
CA ALA A 393 -30.76 24.81 14.78
C ALA A 393 -32.07 24.16 15.24
N THR A 394 -32.20 22.87 15.08
CA THR A 394 -33.34 22.07 15.57
C THR A 394 -33.21 21.71 17.04
N LEU A 395 -31.98 21.67 17.55
CA LEU A 395 -31.62 21.34 18.93
C LEU A 395 -30.58 22.32 19.48
N THR A 396 -30.46 22.38 20.82
CA THR A 396 -29.32 22.98 21.51
C THR A 396 -28.21 21.93 21.56
N GLY A 397 -26.97 22.29 21.19
CA GLY A 397 -25.84 21.35 21.19
C GLY A 397 -24.64 21.81 20.35
N LEU A 398 -23.66 20.91 20.18
CA LEU A 398 -22.45 21.16 19.41
C LEU A 398 -22.67 20.84 17.94
N LEU A 399 -22.26 21.74 17.05
CA LEU A 399 -22.26 21.47 15.61
C LEU A 399 -21.09 20.51 15.26
N ARG A 400 -21.42 19.33 14.74
CA ARG A 400 -20.41 18.27 14.47
C ARG A 400 -20.04 18.12 13.01
N GLY A 401 -20.81 18.69 12.11
CA GLY A 401 -20.58 18.54 10.67
C GLY A 401 -21.21 19.62 9.84
N SER A 402 -20.67 19.87 8.65
CA SER A 402 -21.21 20.83 7.68
C SER A 402 -20.95 20.35 6.26
N HIS A 403 -21.90 20.59 5.35
CA HIS A 403 -21.74 20.27 3.93
C HIS A 403 -20.73 21.20 3.24
N PRO A 404 -19.85 20.74 2.36
CA PRO A 404 -18.74 21.52 1.82
C PRO A 404 -19.09 22.44 0.62
N GLY A 405 -20.33 22.58 0.20
CA GLY A 405 -20.54 23.35 -1.03
C GLY A 405 -21.99 23.51 -1.43
N ARG A 406 -22.24 23.57 -2.73
CA ARG A 406 -23.59 23.73 -3.30
C ARG A 406 -24.47 22.53 -2.98
N LEU A 407 -25.69 22.78 -2.55
CA LEU A 407 -26.62 21.77 -2.05
C LEU A 407 -27.73 21.47 -3.05
N SER A 408 -28.20 20.23 -3.08
CA SER A 408 -29.50 19.83 -3.57
C SER A 408 -30.53 19.82 -2.43
N GLY A 409 -31.84 19.92 -2.74
CA GLY A 409 -32.91 20.05 -1.75
C GLY A 409 -33.08 18.91 -0.75
N HIS A 410 -32.22 17.87 -0.80
CA HIS A 410 -32.23 16.72 0.13
C HIS A 410 -30.88 16.47 0.80
N ASP A 411 -29.91 17.36 0.57
CA ASP A 411 -28.58 17.18 1.18
C ASP A 411 -28.61 17.48 2.68
N ARG A 412 -27.78 16.73 3.43
CA ARG A 412 -27.59 16.99 4.86
C ARG A 412 -26.70 18.21 5.03
N ILE A 413 -27.15 19.18 5.79
CA ILE A 413 -26.39 20.40 6.08
C ILE A 413 -25.49 20.19 7.28
N LYS A 414 -26.05 19.69 8.38
CA LYS A 414 -25.37 19.58 9.68
C LYS A 414 -25.86 18.38 10.47
N ASP A 415 -24.97 17.87 11.35
CA ASP A 415 -25.24 16.83 12.32
C ASP A 415 -24.85 17.36 13.71
N TYR A 416 -25.63 17.04 14.74
CA TYR A 416 -25.39 17.41 16.11
C TYR A 416 -24.89 16.23 16.95
N GLY A 417 -24.03 16.53 17.96
CA GLY A 417 -23.64 15.62 19.03
C GLY A 417 -23.54 16.38 20.35
N TYR A 418 -23.70 15.66 21.43
CA TYR A 418 -23.44 16.12 22.79
C TYR A 418 -22.00 15.82 23.18
#